data_6856710438553257fe341130b0a00d9e
#
_entry.id   6856710438553257fe341130b0a00d9e
#
_cell.length_a   1.000
_cell.length_b   1.000
_cell.length_c   1.000
_cell.angle_alpha   90.00
_cell.angle_beta   90.00
_cell.angle_gamma   90.00
#
_symmetry.space_group_name_H-M   'P 1'
#
loop_
_entity.id
_entity.type
_entity.pdbx_description
1 polymer ?
#
loop_
_entity_poly.entity_id
_entity_poly.type
_entity_poly.pdbx_seq_one_letter_code
_entity_poly.pdbx_strand_id
1 'polypeptide(L)'
;MAEPLTGDDLRGGWTRARTMLLDLIPQRFRRDRPVVPVVRLTGVIGLSTPLRGGLSMAGIARTLDRVFGMRNAAAVALAINSPGGSPAQSHLIFRRIRELAQEKNRRVIAFIEDAAASGGYMLACAADEIVADPNSVVGSIGVVGGSFGFDKLIAKIGIERRLYASGEHKAMLDPFLPEDPSDVERLKKLQREIHDDFIALVKARRADKLNGADETLFSGEYWTGRRALGLGLVDAIGDLRSTLRERYGDKVFTPLVSADRGLLGRRVFGVSRDELMPGGLAGDMISALETRALWARYGL
;
A
#
# COMPACT_ATOMS: atom_id res chain seq x y z
N MET A 1 -15.06 -56.45 -43.51
CA MET A 1 -14.71 -56.70 -42.09
C MET A 1 -14.06 -55.44 -41.56
N ALA A 2 -14.72 -54.76 -40.66
CA ALA A 2 -14.14 -53.53 -40.00
C ALA A 2 -13.43 -53.99 -38.73
N GLU A 3 -12.17 -53.59 -38.58
CA GLU A 3 -11.38 -53.84 -37.37
C GLU A 3 -12.01 -53.16 -36.15
N PRO A 4 -12.03 -53.80 -34.99
CA PRO A 4 -12.53 -53.16 -33.77
C PRO A 4 -11.53 -52.13 -33.27
N LEU A 5 -12.01 -50.90 -32.98
CA LEU A 5 -11.24 -49.82 -32.36
C LEU A 5 -10.62 -50.30 -31.04
N THR A 6 -9.31 -50.12 -30.91
CA THR A 6 -8.56 -50.49 -29.71
C THR A 6 -8.82 -49.50 -28.57
N GLY A 7 -8.73 -49.97 -27.31
CA GLY A 7 -9.02 -49.16 -26.12
C GLY A 7 -8.17 -47.86 -25.97
N ASP A 8 -7.07 -47.77 -26.71
CA ASP A 8 -6.19 -46.56 -26.74
C ASP A 8 -6.75 -45.45 -27.63
N ASP A 9 -7.44 -45.81 -28.72
CA ASP A 9 -8.12 -44.84 -29.61
C ASP A 9 -9.28 -44.12 -28.91
N LEU A 10 -9.98 -44.83 -28.03
CA LEU A 10 -11.06 -44.24 -27.23
C LEU A 10 -10.53 -43.29 -26.16
N ARG A 11 -9.41 -43.59 -25.52
CA ARG A 11 -8.77 -42.71 -24.52
C ARG A 11 -8.23 -41.44 -25.15
N GLY A 12 -7.65 -41.51 -26.36
CA GLY A 12 -7.20 -40.35 -27.13
C GLY A 12 -8.33 -39.40 -27.54
N GLY A 13 -9.49 -39.96 -27.93
CA GLY A 13 -10.69 -39.21 -28.29
C GLY A 13 -11.29 -38.45 -27.12
N TRP A 14 -11.39 -39.07 -25.95
CA TRP A 14 -11.92 -38.46 -24.73
C TRP A 14 -11.03 -37.32 -24.21
N THR A 15 -9.68 -37.44 -24.32
CA THR A 15 -8.73 -36.41 -23.95
C THR A 15 -8.85 -35.18 -24.85
N ARG A 16 -8.98 -35.38 -26.17
CA ARG A 16 -9.17 -34.29 -27.15
C ARG A 16 -10.53 -33.59 -26.99
N ALA A 17 -11.61 -34.35 -26.80
CA ALA A 17 -12.94 -33.79 -26.56
C ALA A 17 -13.01 -32.99 -25.24
N ARG A 18 -12.35 -33.46 -24.17
CA ARG A 18 -12.24 -32.74 -22.91
C ARG A 18 -11.44 -31.43 -23.05
N THR A 19 -10.38 -31.45 -23.84
CA THR A 19 -9.58 -30.22 -24.10
C THR A 19 -10.39 -29.20 -24.90
N MET A 20 -11.13 -29.64 -25.93
CA MET A 20 -12.02 -28.77 -26.72
C MET A 20 -13.18 -28.20 -25.88
N LEU A 21 -13.80 -28.98 -25.01
CA LEU A 21 -14.84 -28.53 -24.08
C LEU A 21 -14.28 -27.51 -23.05
N LEU A 22 -13.07 -27.71 -22.55
CA LEU A 22 -12.40 -26.80 -21.67
C LEU A 22 -12.03 -25.46 -22.38
N ASP A 23 -11.79 -25.48 -23.69
CA ASP A 23 -11.52 -24.32 -24.50
C ASP A 23 -12.75 -23.42 -24.73
N LEU A 24 -13.95 -23.98 -24.64
CA LEU A 24 -15.22 -23.25 -24.70
C LEU A 24 -15.58 -22.59 -23.36
N ILE A 25 -14.98 -23.01 -22.25
CA ILE A 25 -15.19 -22.35 -20.96
C ILE A 25 -14.41 -21.02 -20.95
N PRO A 26 -15.08 -19.88 -20.68
CA PRO A 26 -14.39 -18.60 -20.56
C PRO A 26 -13.18 -18.74 -19.64
N GLN A 27 -12.07 -18.16 -20.04
CA GLN A 27 -10.77 -18.33 -19.33
C GLN A 27 -10.85 -18.13 -17.81
N ARG A 28 -11.78 -17.29 -17.33
CA ARG A 28 -12.04 -17.02 -15.90
C ARG A 28 -12.58 -18.23 -15.10
N PHE A 29 -13.09 -19.26 -15.76
CA PHE A 29 -13.66 -20.45 -15.13
C PHE A 29 -12.81 -21.71 -15.28
N ARG A 30 -11.66 -21.62 -15.96
CA ARG A 30 -10.75 -22.77 -16.11
C ARG A 30 -10.06 -23.04 -14.75
N ARG A 31 -10.26 -24.23 -14.21
CA ARG A 31 -9.69 -24.68 -12.92
C ARG A 31 -8.21 -25.06 -12.99
N ASP A 32 -7.60 -25.13 -14.15
CA ASP A 32 -6.28 -25.75 -14.38
C ASP A 32 -5.12 -24.75 -14.31
N ARG A 33 -5.37 -23.48 -14.00
CA ARG A 33 -4.32 -22.46 -13.97
C ARG A 33 -4.14 -21.91 -12.56
N PRO A 34 -2.91 -21.63 -12.15
CA PRO A 34 -2.63 -20.93 -10.91
C PRO A 34 -3.29 -19.54 -10.91
N VAL A 35 -3.91 -19.19 -9.80
CA VAL A 35 -4.54 -17.87 -9.60
C VAL A 35 -3.74 -17.13 -8.56
N VAL A 36 -3.28 -15.92 -8.91
CA VAL A 36 -2.61 -15.01 -7.98
C VAL A 36 -3.38 -13.68 -8.01
N PRO A 37 -4.37 -13.50 -7.13
CA PRO A 37 -5.11 -12.26 -7.06
C PRO A 37 -4.21 -11.10 -6.65
N VAL A 38 -4.43 -9.94 -7.26
CA VAL A 38 -3.66 -8.72 -7.07
C VAL A 38 -4.49 -7.70 -6.30
N VAL A 39 -3.92 -7.16 -5.22
CA VAL A 39 -4.44 -5.98 -4.52
C VAL A 39 -3.56 -4.79 -4.84
N ARG A 40 -4.16 -3.69 -5.25
CA ARG A 40 -3.42 -2.44 -5.48
C ARG A 40 -3.49 -1.56 -4.24
N LEU A 41 -2.32 -1.18 -3.73
CA LEU A 41 -2.11 -0.29 -2.58
C LEU A 41 -1.43 0.99 -3.09
N THR A 42 -2.24 1.95 -3.52
CA THR A 42 -1.75 3.14 -4.24
C THR A 42 -2.17 4.43 -3.56
N GLY A 43 -1.27 5.41 -3.53
CA GLY A 43 -1.51 6.77 -3.03
C GLY A 43 -1.07 6.98 -1.59
N VAL A 44 -1.38 8.16 -1.05
CA VAL A 44 -1.04 8.55 0.31
C VAL A 44 -1.90 7.78 1.31
N ILE A 45 -1.27 7.28 2.37
CA ILE A 45 -1.94 6.48 3.39
C ILE A 45 -2.57 7.40 4.44
N GLY A 46 -3.85 7.20 4.72
CA GLY A 46 -4.60 7.91 5.77
C GLY A 46 -5.21 9.25 5.33
N LEU A 47 -4.71 9.87 4.28
CA LEU A 47 -5.35 11.06 3.72
C LEU A 47 -6.50 10.65 2.81
N SER A 48 -7.71 11.04 3.18
CA SER A 48 -8.90 10.83 2.38
C SER A 48 -9.50 12.20 2.06
N THR A 49 -9.72 12.47 0.78
CA THR A 49 -10.47 13.63 0.33
C THR A 49 -11.82 13.19 -0.22
N PRO A 50 -12.86 14.05 -0.22
CA PRO A 50 -14.15 13.72 -0.83
C PRO A 50 -14.03 13.27 -2.29
N LEU A 51 -13.06 13.81 -3.04
CA LEU A 51 -12.83 13.49 -4.45
C LEU A 51 -11.88 12.31 -4.67
N ARG A 52 -10.97 12.03 -3.72
CA ARG A 52 -10.01 10.93 -3.80
C ARG A 52 -9.90 10.24 -2.44
N GLY A 53 -10.46 9.05 -2.33
CA GLY A 53 -10.24 8.20 -1.17
C GLY A 53 -8.75 7.87 -1.04
N GLY A 54 -8.13 8.23 0.08
CA GLY A 54 -6.79 7.80 0.43
C GLY A 54 -6.77 6.30 0.77
N LEU A 55 -5.58 5.72 0.80
CA LEU A 55 -5.40 4.34 1.26
C LEU A 55 -5.60 4.28 2.77
N SER A 56 -6.67 3.65 3.22
CA SER A 56 -6.98 3.48 4.63
C SER A 56 -7.44 2.06 4.92
N MET A 57 -7.32 1.62 6.18
CA MET A 57 -7.77 0.29 6.59
C MET A 57 -9.26 0.10 6.28
N ALA A 58 -10.11 1.07 6.58
CA ALA A 58 -11.53 0.98 6.30
C ALA A 58 -11.83 0.84 4.79
N GLY A 59 -11.08 1.56 3.95
CA GLY A 59 -11.23 1.50 2.49
C GLY A 59 -10.79 0.19 1.86
N ILE A 60 -9.77 -0.48 2.44
CA ILE A 60 -9.17 -1.69 1.83
C ILE A 60 -9.67 -3.00 2.47
N ALA A 61 -10.27 -2.96 3.66
CA ALA A 61 -10.61 -4.14 4.45
C ALA A 61 -11.36 -5.21 3.64
N ARG A 62 -12.47 -4.84 3.00
CA ARG A 62 -13.29 -5.77 2.19
C ARG A 62 -12.53 -6.36 1.02
N THR A 63 -11.62 -5.58 0.42
CA THR A 63 -10.78 -6.04 -0.69
C THR A 63 -9.80 -7.09 -0.20
N LEU A 64 -9.16 -6.88 0.94
CA LEU A 64 -8.26 -7.85 1.57
C LEU A 64 -9.01 -9.14 1.91
N ASP A 65 -10.16 -9.06 2.58
CA ASP A 65 -10.96 -10.23 2.93
C ASP A 65 -11.35 -11.06 1.70
N ARG A 66 -11.74 -10.39 0.60
CA ARG A 66 -12.09 -11.04 -0.67
C ARG A 66 -10.89 -11.75 -1.30
N VAL A 67 -9.74 -11.08 -1.35
CA VAL A 67 -8.54 -11.62 -1.98
C VAL A 67 -8.03 -12.85 -1.23
N PHE A 68 -7.89 -12.73 0.08
CA PHE A 68 -7.43 -13.85 0.90
C PHE A 68 -8.47 -14.97 1.01
N GLY A 69 -9.76 -14.66 0.80
CA GLY A 69 -10.86 -15.63 0.74
C GLY A 69 -10.92 -16.46 -0.54
N MET A 70 -10.13 -16.15 -1.57
CA MET A 70 -10.11 -16.92 -2.83
C MET A 70 -9.52 -18.30 -2.62
N ARG A 71 -10.35 -19.37 -2.72
CA ARG A 71 -9.99 -20.75 -2.38
C ARG A 71 -8.79 -21.29 -3.17
N ASN A 72 -8.68 -20.97 -4.45
CA ASN A 72 -7.67 -21.52 -5.36
C ASN A 72 -6.48 -20.54 -5.59
N ALA A 73 -6.30 -19.54 -4.73
CA ALA A 73 -5.17 -18.65 -4.85
C ALA A 73 -3.85 -19.37 -4.49
N ALA A 74 -2.89 -19.38 -5.39
CA ALA A 74 -1.55 -19.92 -5.15
C ALA A 74 -0.72 -19.00 -4.24
N ALA A 75 -0.94 -17.68 -4.37
CA ALA A 75 -0.37 -16.63 -3.57
C ALA A 75 -1.27 -15.39 -3.66
N VAL A 76 -0.97 -14.35 -2.89
CA VAL A 76 -1.57 -13.01 -3.01
C VAL A 76 -0.48 -12.04 -3.41
N ALA A 77 -0.73 -11.22 -4.43
CA ALA A 77 0.17 -10.16 -4.87
C ALA A 77 -0.33 -8.78 -4.39
N LEU A 78 0.58 -8.00 -3.83
CA LEU A 78 0.36 -6.61 -3.47
C LEU A 78 1.11 -5.72 -4.48
N ALA A 79 0.39 -4.95 -5.29
CA ALA A 79 1.00 -3.93 -6.15
C ALA A 79 1.02 -2.61 -5.37
N ILE A 80 2.21 -2.15 -5.01
CA ILE A 80 2.42 -1.02 -4.09
C ILE A 80 2.96 0.16 -4.87
N ASN A 81 2.27 1.30 -4.76
CA ASN A 81 2.71 2.59 -5.27
C ASN A 81 2.31 3.70 -4.29
N SER A 82 3.13 3.89 -3.24
CA SER A 82 2.79 4.78 -2.13
C SER A 82 4.00 5.52 -1.57
N PRO A 83 3.92 6.85 -1.40
CA PRO A 83 4.94 7.65 -0.73
C PRO A 83 4.88 7.52 0.81
N GLY A 84 3.93 6.76 1.35
CA GLY A 84 3.66 6.65 2.77
C GLY A 84 2.48 7.48 3.24
N GLY A 85 2.52 7.92 4.48
CA GLY A 85 1.46 8.71 5.13
C GLY A 85 1.29 8.32 6.60
N SER A 86 0.05 8.21 7.07
CA SER A 86 -0.27 7.93 8.48
C SER A 86 0.38 6.63 8.99
N PRO A 87 1.21 6.68 10.04
CA PRO A 87 1.84 5.51 10.63
C PRO A 87 0.79 4.50 11.14
N ALA A 88 -0.24 4.98 11.82
CA ALA A 88 -1.29 4.13 12.38
C ALA A 88 -2.06 3.38 11.28
N GLN A 89 -2.44 4.05 10.18
CA GLN A 89 -3.12 3.39 9.06
C GLN A 89 -2.22 2.38 8.37
N SER A 90 -0.94 2.71 8.17
CA SER A 90 0.05 1.80 7.60
C SER A 90 0.20 0.53 8.43
N HIS A 91 0.30 0.68 9.75
CA HIS A 91 0.42 -0.45 10.67
C HIS A 91 -0.86 -1.31 10.73
N LEU A 92 -2.05 -0.69 10.73
CA LEU A 92 -3.32 -1.41 10.71
C LEU A 92 -3.46 -2.27 9.44
N ILE A 93 -3.11 -1.73 8.28
CA ILE A 93 -3.16 -2.46 7.00
C ILE A 93 -2.11 -3.58 7.00
N PHE A 94 -0.88 -3.28 7.44
CA PHE A 94 0.19 -4.30 7.60
C PHE A 94 -0.28 -5.48 8.45
N ARG A 95 -0.81 -5.20 9.64
CA ARG A 95 -1.32 -6.25 10.55
C ARG A 95 -2.41 -7.08 9.91
N ARG A 96 -3.40 -6.43 9.28
CA ARG A 96 -4.50 -7.14 8.64
C ARG A 96 -4.04 -8.08 7.53
N ILE A 97 -3.08 -7.64 6.71
CA ILE A 97 -2.48 -8.49 5.67
C ILE A 97 -1.79 -9.71 6.31
N ARG A 98 -1.03 -9.51 7.39
CA ARG A 98 -0.35 -10.61 8.08
C ARG A 98 -1.30 -11.60 8.75
N GLU A 99 -2.33 -11.09 9.43
CA GLU A 99 -3.38 -11.91 10.03
C GLU A 99 -4.05 -12.80 8.98
N LEU A 100 -4.51 -12.21 7.87
CA LEU A 100 -5.15 -12.96 6.78
C LEU A 100 -4.20 -13.94 6.10
N ALA A 101 -2.93 -13.59 5.92
CA ALA A 101 -1.92 -14.48 5.36
C ALA A 101 -1.73 -15.73 6.24
N GLN A 102 -1.69 -15.56 7.55
CA GLN A 102 -1.58 -16.65 8.51
C GLN A 102 -2.87 -17.48 8.58
N GLU A 103 -4.04 -16.85 8.77
CA GLU A 103 -5.34 -17.53 8.83
C GLU A 103 -5.63 -18.38 7.61
N LYS A 104 -5.27 -17.91 6.42
CA LYS A 104 -5.54 -18.58 5.15
C LYS A 104 -4.36 -19.39 4.63
N ASN A 105 -3.24 -19.42 5.36
CA ASN A 105 -1.98 -20.04 4.94
C ASN A 105 -1.61 -19.63 3.51
N ARG A 106 -1.51 -18.31 3.26
CA ARG A 106 -1.24 -17.74 1.93
C ARG A 106 0.08 -17.00 1.91
N ARG A 107 0.92 -17.34 0.93
CA ARG A 107 2.11 -16.56 0.61
C ARG A 107 1.72 -15.21 0.04
N VAL A 108 2.40 -14.16 0.46
CA VAL A 108 2.20 -12.78 0.01
C VAL A 108 3.46 -12.30 -0.69
N ILE A 109 3.30 -11.73 -1.88
CA ILE A 109 4.40 -11.16 -2.66
C ILE A 109 4.08 -9.68 -2.92
N ALA A 110 4.95 -8.78 -2.50
CA ALA A 110 4.84 -7.36 -2.79
C ALA A 110 5.61 -7.03 -4.07
N PHE A 111 5.01 -6.23 -4.93
CA PHE A 111 5.61 -5.65 -6.12
C PHE A 111 5.57 -4.14 -5.98
N ILE A 112 6.74 -3.51 -5.92
CA ILE A 112 6.88 -2.06 -5.83
C ILE A 112 6.86 -1.49 -7.25
N GLU A 113 5.89 -0.62 -7.52
CA GLU A 113 5.79 0.14 -8.77
C GLU A 113 6.75 1.36 -8.67
N ASP A 114 6.25 2.61 -8.70
CA ASP A 114 7.13 3.80 -8.62
C ASP A 114 7.76 3.96 -7.23
N ALA A 115 6.99 3.74 -6.17
CA ALA A 115 7.49 3.91 -4.80
C ALA A 115 6.82 3.01 -3.77
N ALA A 116 7.63 2.57 -2.81
CA ALA A 116 7.19 2.09 -1.50
C ALA A 116 8.07 2.76 -0.43
N ALA A 117 7.68 3.97 -0.03
CA ALA A 117 8.45 4.77 0.90
C ALA A 117 7.71 4.99 2.22
N SER A 118 8.43 5.08 3.34
CA SER A 118 7.85 5.31 4.66
C SER A 118 6.75 4.29 4.97
N GLY A 119 5.52 4.71 5.28
CA GLY A 119 4.37 3.82 5.46
C GLY A 119 4.13 2.87 4.29
N GLY A 120 4.47 3.26 3.05
CA GLY A 120 4.42 2.38 1.87
C GLY A 120 5.39 1.20 1.98
N TYR A 121 6.58 1.43 2.54
CA TYR A 121 7.53 0.35 2.81
C TYR A 121 7.06 -0.55 3.97
N MET A 122 6.41 0.03 4.99
CA MET A 122 5.75 -0.76 6.03
C MET A 122 4.73 -1.74 5.43
N LEU A 123 3.95 -1.32 4.41
CA LEU A 123 3.04 -2.22 3.69
C LEU A 123 3.79 -3.30 2.91
N ALA A 124 4.92 -2.96 2.28
CA ALA A 124 5.76 -3.94 1.58
C ALA A 124 6.29 -5.02 2.54
N CYS A 125 6.65 -4.65 3.77
CA CYS A 125 7.08 -5.57 4.82
C CYS A 125 5.97 -6.55 5.26
N ALA A 126 4.71 -6.33 4.91
CA ALA A 126 3.66 -7.33 5.13
C ALA A 126 3.82 -8.57 4.23
N ALA A 127 4.57 -8.48 3.15
CA ALA A 127 4.83 -9.59 2.24
C ALA A 127 5.91 -10.55 2.78
N ASP A 128 5.88 -11.77 2.26
CA ASP A 128 6.94 -12.77 2.51
C ASP A 128 8.11 -12.58 1.54
N GLU A 129 7.87 -11.85 0.46
CA GLU A 129 8.85 -11.49 -0.53
C GLU A 129 8.51 -10.12 -1.15
N ILE A 130 9.53 -9.30 -1.38
CA ILE A 130 9.42 -7.95 -1.94
C ILE A 130 10.22 -7.90 -3.23
N VAL A 131 9.54 -7.60 -4.32
CA VAL A 131 10.11 -7.40 -5.66
C VAL A 131 9.96 -5.93 -6.04
N ALA A 132 10.99 -5.32 -6.60
CA ALA A 132 10.97 -3.92 -7.01
C ALA A 132 11.48 -3.75 -8.45
N ASP A 133 10.99 -2.73 -9.17
CA ASP A 133 11.69 -2.26 -10.36
C ASP A 133 13.05 -1.68 -9.97
N PRO A 134 14.09 -1.77 -10.80
CA PRO A 134 15.40 -1.22 -10.48
C PRO A 134 15.40 0.28 -10.16
N ASN A 135 14.41 1.02 -10.67
CA ASN A 135 14.26 2.47 -10.47
C ASN A 135 13.19 2.84 -9.42
N SER A 136 12.47 1.88 -8.85
CA SER A 136 11.52 2.15 -7.75
C SER A 136 12.20 2.86 -6.59
N VAL A 137 11.49 3.76 -5.93
CA VAL A 137 11.94 4.41 -4.69
C VAL A 137 11.53 3.56 -3.49
N VAL A 138 12.50 3.15 -2.68
CA VAL A 138 12.30 2.23 -1.54
C VAL A 138 12.98 2.77 -0.29
N GLY A 139 12.35 2.61 0.87
CA GLY A 139 12.94 3.00 2.16
C GLY A 139 12.20 4.16 2.81
N SER A 140 12.89 5.26 3.08
CA SER A 140 12.33 6.38 3.89
C SER A 140 11.79 5.87 5.23
N ILE A 141 12.60 5.02 5.91
CA ILE A 141 12.25 4.45 7.21
C ILE A 141 12.53 5.51 8.26
N GLY A 142 11.52 6.34 8.50
CA GLY A 142 11.62 7.49 9.40
C GLY A 142 10.25 8.13 9.62
N VAL A 143 10.21 9.08 10.54
CA VAL A 143 9.01 9.85 10.89
C VAL A 143 9.30 11.33 10.75
N VAL A 144 8.42 12.04 10.07
CA VAL A 144 8.49 13.48 9.91
C VAL A 144 7.16 14.12 10.30
N GLY A 145 7.21 15.23 11.00
CA GLY A 145 6.09 16.13 11.22
C GLY A 145 6.55 17.54 10.85
N GLY A 146 5.67 18.31 10.25
CA GLY A 146 5.94 19.69 9.89
C GLY A 146 4.70 20.55 10.05
N SER A 147 4.91 21.83 10.37
CA SER A 147 3.86 22.83 10.50
C SER A 147 4.36 24.15 9.93
N PHE A 148 3.45 25.10 9.78
CA PHE A 148 3.80 26.49 9.42
C PHE A 148 3.53 27.38 10.63
N GLY A 149 4.45 28.32 10.93
CA GLY A 149 4.25 29.39 11.93
C GLY A 149 3.65 30.63 11.28
N PHE A 150 2.52 31.09 11.78
CA PHE A 150 1.82 32.30 11.31
C PHE A 150 1.76 33.41 12.36
N ASP A 151 2.40 33.23 13.52
CA ASP A 151 2.42 34.18 14.63
C ASP A 151 2.85 35.60 14.19
N LYS A 152 3.95 35.71 13.42
CA LYS A 152 4.45 36.96 12.88
C LYS A 152 3.57 37.56 11.80
N LEU A 153 2.89 36.72 11.03
CA LEU A 153 1.99 37.17 9.96
C LEU A 153 0.73 37.82 10.56
N ILE A 154 0.05 37.15 11.50
CA ILE A 154 -1.16 37.67 12.11
C ILE A 154 -0.86 38.95 12.92
N ALA A 155 0.31 39.06 13.57
CA ALA A 155 0.74 40.26 14.27
C ALA A 155 0.90 41.45 13.31
N LYS A 156 1.47 41.24 12.10
CA LYS A 156 1.65 42.33 11.10
C LYS A 156 0.33 42.91 10.58
N ILE A 157 -0.73 42.07 10.52
CA ILE A 157 -2.05 42.49 10.02
C ILE A 157 -3.02 42.84 11.16
N GLY A 158 -2.50 42.96 12.42
CA GLY A 158 -3.28 43.40 13.58
C GLY A 158 -4.30 42.38 14.08
N ILE A 159 -4.12 41.09 13.78
CA ILE A 159 -4.99 40.01 14.28
C ILE A 159 -4.41 39.45 15.57
N GLU A 160 -5.23 39.42 16.63
CA GLU A 160 -4.91 38.84 17.92
C GLU A 160 -5.45 37.42 18.03
N ARG A 161 -4.57 36.46 18.32
CA ARG A 161 -4.96 35.08 18.61
C ARG A 161 -5.39 34.97 20.06
N ARG A 162 -6.67 34.63 20.30
CA ARG A 162 -7.21 34.37 21.63
C ARG A 162 -7.53 32.88 21.76
N LEU A 163 -6.80 32.21 22.64
CA LEU A 163 -6.95 30.76 22.87
C LEU A 163 -7.36 30.50 24.31
N TYR A 164 -8.39 29.71 24.48
CA TYR A 164 -8.88 29.30 25.78
C TYR A 164 -8.85 27.76 25.82
N ALA A 165 -7.96 27.18 26.60
CA ALA A 165 -7.77 25.74 26.66
C ALA A 165 -7.92 25.23 28.10
N SER A 166 -8.53 24.08 28.27
CA SER A 166 -8.50 23.29 29.49
C SER A 166 -7.50 22.14 29.28
N GLY A 167 -6.46 22.13 30.10
CA GLY A 167 -5.31 21.23 29.99
C GLY A 167 -4.09 21.96 29.43
N GLU A 168 -2.99 21.85 30.17
CA GLU A 168 -1.72 22.60 29.97
C GLU A 168 -1.15 22.46 28.54
N HIS A 169 -1.26 21.25 27.96
CA HIS A 169 -0.64 20.94 26.66
C HIS A 169 -1.65 20.88 25.50
N LYS A 170 -2.89 21.39 25.67
CA LYS A 170 -3.91 21.34 24.61
C LYS A 170 -3.63 22.26 23.43
N ALA A 171 -2.81 23.28 23.64
CA ALA A 171 -2.40 24.27 22.63
C ALA A 171 -1.01 23.99 22.05
N MET A 172 -0.47 22.82 22.30
CA MET A 172 0.86 22.44 21.83
C MET A 172 0.98 22.63 20.31
N LEU A 173 2.02 23.34 19.86
CA LEU A 173 2.33 23.60 18.46
C LEU A 173 1.21 24.34 17.68
N ASP A 174 0.43 25.21 18.35
CA ASP A 174 -0.52 26.07 17.66
C ASP A 174 0.23 26.97 16.65
N PRO A 175 -0.09 26.92 15.34
CA PRO A 175 0.65 27.64 14.30
C PRO A 175 0.52 29.14 14.38
N PHE A 176 -0.38 29.66 15.19
CA PHE A 176 -0.60 31.10 15.40
C PHE A 176 0.03 31.65 16.70
N LEU A 177 0.76 30.80 17.43
CA LEU A 177 1.55 31.20 18.60
C LEU A 177 3.04 31.01 18.31
N PRO A 178 3.94 31.72 19.01
CA PRO A 178 5.37 31.43 18.97
C PRO A 178 5.63 29.95 19.34
N GLU A 179 6.60 29.37 18.67
CA GLU A 179 7.00 27.99 18.94
C GLU A 179 7.61 27.84 20.34
N ASP A 180 7.10 26.91 21.13
CA ASP A 180 7.66 26.56 22.44
C ASP A 180 8.64 25.37 22.30
N PRO A 181 9.91 25.53 22.71
CA PRO A 181 10.90 24.45 22.65
C PRO A 181 10.47 23.19 23.41
N SER A 182 9.70 23.31 24.49
CA SER A 182 9.22 22.18 25.25
C SER A 182 8.18 21.35 24.47
N ASP A 183 7.36 21.99 23.65
CA ASP A 183 6.41 21.33 22.77
C ASP A 183 7.12 20.61 21.61
N VAL A 184 8.18 21.22 21.08
CA VAL A 184 9.04 20.58 20.08
C VAL A 184 9.67 19.29 20.63
N GLU A 185 10.17 19.32 21.87
CA GLU A 185 10.75 18.13 22.48
C GLU A 185 9.69 17.02 22.73
N ARG A 186 8.48 17.39 23.11
CA ARG A 186 7.37 16.43 23.23
C ARG A 186 7.03 15.79 21.88
N LEU A 187 6.97 16.59 20.81
CA LEU A 187 6.75 16.09 19.45
C LEU A 187 7.87 15.13 19.03
N LYS A 188 9.13 15.53 19.21
CA LYS A 188 10.27 14.68 18.88
C LYS A 188 10.28 13.37 19.66
N LYS A 189 9.84 13.38 20.92
CA LYS A 189 9.69 12.16 21.71
C LYS A 189 8.65 11.21 21.08
N LEU A 190 7.47 11.73 20.74
CA LEU A 190 6.42 10.97 20.05
C LEU A 190 6.93 10.41 18.71
N GLN A 191 7.65 11.22 17.93
CA GLN A 191 8.22 10.78 16.66
C GLN A 191 9.25 9.65 16.85
N ARG A 192 10.10 9.72 17.89
CA ARG A 192 11.05 8.64 18.21
C ARG A 192 10.30 7.34 18.54
N GLU A 193 9.29 7.37 19.39
CA GLU A 193 8.49 6.19 19.74
C GLU A 193 7.90 5.53 18.49
N ILE A 194 7.29 6.31 17.59
CA ILE A 194 6.73 5.79 16.33
C ILE A 194 7.84 5.24 15.41
N HIS A 195 9.00 5.89 15.38
CA HIS A 195 10.15 5.45 14.58
C HIS A 195 10.73 4.13 15.09
N ASP A 196 10.87 3.99 16.41
CA ASP A 196 11.37 2.77 17.05
C ASP A 196 10.45 1.58 16.74
N ASP A 197 9.14 1.77 16.78
CA ASP A 197 8.16 0.74 16.39
C ASP A 197 8.32 0.37 14.91
N PHE A 198 8.55 1.35 14.03
CA PHE A 198 8.77 1.07 12.61
C PHE A 198 10.08 0.30 12.38
N ILE A 199 11.16 0.68 13.05
CA ILE A 199 12.45 -0.04 13.01
C ILE A 199 12.26 -1.48 13.46
N ALA A 200 11.60 -1.68 14.60
CA ALA A 200 11.33 -3.00 15.15
C ALA A 200 10.53 -3.88 14.18
N LEU A 201 9.50 -3.31 13.50
CA LEU A 201 8.73 -3.99 12.48
C LEU A 201 9.61 -4.41 11.30
N VAL A 202 10.43 -3.50 10.77
CA VAL A 202 11.31 -3.79 9.63
C VAL A 202 12.31 -4.88 10.01
N LYS A 203 12.97 -4.77 11.17
CA LYS A 203 13.89 -5.78 11.68
C LYS A 203 13.21 -7.14 11.83
N ALA A 204 12.01 -7.20 12.38
CA ALA A 204 11.26 -8.44 12.53
C ALA A 204 10.89 -9.09 11.19
N ARG A 205 10.66 -8.28 10.14
CA ARG A 205 10.24 -8.78 8.83
C ARG A 205 11.38 -9.05 7.86
N ARG A 206 12.46 -8.30 7.99
CA ARG A 206 13.63 -8.44 7.10
C ARG A 206 14.75 -9.27 7.74
N ALA A 207 14.80 -9.36 9.07
CA ALA A 207 15.74 -10.22 9.83
C ALA A 207 17.17 -10.22 9.24
N ASP A 208 17.68 -11.40 8.92
CA ASP A 208 19.04 -11.61 8.38
C ASP A 208 19.27 -11.09 6.96
N LYS A 209 18.23 -10.60 6.29
CA LYS A 209 18.34 -10.04 4.94
C LYS A 209 18.93 -8.64 4.93
N LEU A 210 18.80 -7.88 6.04
CA LEU A 210 19.31 -6.52 6.12
C LEU A 210 20.84 -6.51 6.04
N ASN A 211 21.37 -5.66 5.16
CA ASN A 211 22.79 -5.51 4.91
C ASN A 211 23.15 -4.01 4.90
N GLY A 212 23.50 -3.50 6.06
CA GLY A 212 23.87 -2.11 6.29
C GLY A 212 23.84 -1.76 7.76
N ALA A 213 24.48 -0.65 8.12
CA ALA A 213 24.41 -0.13 9.48
C ALA A 213 23.01 0.44 9.78
N ASP A 214 22.54 0.28 11.01
CA ASP A 214 21.25 0.80 11.44
C ASP A 214 21.12 2.30 11.22
N GLU A 215 22.18 3.06 11.45
CA GLU A 215 22.25 4.51 11.27
C GLU A 215 22.01 4.93 9.81
N THR A 216 22.32 4.05 8.86
CA THR A 216 22.03 4.27 7.43
C THR A 216 20.61 3.81 7.10
N LEU A 217 20.28 2.56 7.42
CA LEU A 217 19.02 1.92 7.05
C LEU A 217 17.79 2.64 7.63
N PHE A 218 17.93 3.22 8.82
CA PHE A 218 16.84 3.83 9.58
C PHE A 218 16.98 5.35 9.74
N SER A 219 17.78 6.00 8.89
CA SER A 219 17.95 7.46 8.89
C SER A 219 16.79 8.25 8.29
N GLY A 220 15.83 7.56 7.64
CA GLY A 220 14.81 8.17 6.80
C GLY A 220 15.25 8.36 5.34
N GLU A 221 16.44 7.87 4.96
CA GLU A 221 16.93 7.87 3.58
C GLU A 221 16.12 6.90 2.71
N TYR A 222 16.13 7.13 1.41
CA TYR A 222 15.49 6.27 0.41
C TYR A 222 16.45 5.95 -0.74
N TRP A 223 16.22 4.83 -1.39
CA TRP A 223 17.13 4.26 -2.39
C TRP A 223 16.37 3.79 -3.62
N THR A 224 17.06 3.66 -4.72
CA THR A 224 16.54 2.94 -5.89
C THR A 224 16.33 1.47 -5.56
N GLY A 225 15.42 0.80 -6.25
CA GLY A 225 15.20 -0.64 -6.05
C GLY A 225 16.48 -1.47 -6.17
N ARG A 226 17.38 -1.12 -7.11
CA ARG A 226 18.69 -1.75 -7.25
C ARG A 226 19.55 -1.61 -5.99
N ARG A 227 19.61 -0.41 -5.41
CA ARG A 227 20.37 -0.19 -4.17
C ARG A 227 19.69 -0.86 -2.98
N ALA A 228 18.38 -0.82 -2.93
CA ALA A 228 17.58 -1.46 -1.90
C ALA A 228 17.77 -2.99 -1.86
N LEU A 229 17.99 -3.64 -3.01
CA LEU A 229 18.36 -5.05 -3.09
C LEU A 229 19.69 -5.31 -2.37
N GLY A 230 20.73 -4.50 -2.63
CA GLY A 230 22.02 -4.61 -1.94
C GLY A 230 21.96 -4.36 -0.44
N LEU A 231 20.99 -3.56 0.01
CA LEU A 231 20.72 -3.28 1.43
C LEU A 231 19.80 -4.31 2.09
N GLY A 232 19.28 -5.27 1.34
CA GLY A 232 18.37 -6.29 1.85
C GLY A 232 16.95 -5.76 2.14
N LEU A 233 16.61 -4.58 1.65
CA LEU A 233 15.28 -4.00 1.80
C LEU A 233 14.26 -4.61 0.84
N VAL A 234 14.73 -5.15 -0.30
CA VAL A 234 13.92 -5.95 -1.24
C VAL A 234 14.62 -7.27 -1.51
N ASP A 235 13.90 -8.24 -2.08
CA ASP A 235 14.40 -9.61 -2.29
C ASP A 235 14.82 -9.86 -3.74
N ALA A 236 14.22 -9.14 -4.70
CA ALA A 236 14.50 -9.31 -6.12
C ALA A 236 14.21 -8.03 -6.91
N ILE A 237 14.84 -7.95 -8.09
CA ILE A 237 14.49 -6.96 -9.11
C ILE A 237 13.61 -7.62 -10.16
N GLY A 238 12.48 -6.99 -10.49
CA GLY A 238 11.53 -7.49 -11.47
C GLY A 238 10.19 -6.73 -11.44
N ASP A 239 9.26 -7.20 -12.24
CA ASP A 239 7.89 -6.70 -12.27
C ASP A 239 6.88 -7.80 -11.94
N LEU A 240 5.65 -7.40 -11.63
CA LEU A 240 4.57 -8.29 -11.25
C LEU A 240 4.31 -9.37 -12.31
N ARG A 241 4.24 -8.97 -13.58
CA ARG A 241 3.82 -9.87 -14.65
C ARG A 241 4.89 -10.91 -14.98
N SER A 242 6.13 -10.48 -15.18
CA SER A 242 7.24 -11.39 -15.51
C SER A 242 7.51 -12.34 -14.36
N THR A 243 7.63 -11.83 -13.13
CA THR A 243 7.90 -12.65 -11.95
C THR A 243 6.81 -13.69 -11.68
N LEU A 244 5.53 -13.31 -11.80
CA LEU A 244 4.45 -14.28 -11.58
C LEU A 244 4.35 -15.33 -12.68
N ARG A 245 4.69 -14.99 -13.94
CA ARG A 245 4.75 -15.96 -15.03
C ARG A 245 5.91 -16.95 -14.87
N GLU A 246 7.07 -16.45 -14.47
CA GLU A 246 8.23 -17.29 -14.18
C GLU A 246 7.93 -18.32 -13.09
N ARG A 247 7.26 -17.92 -12.01
CA ARG A 247 7.01 -18.77 -10.84
C ARG A 247 5.81 -19.70 -10.97
N TYR A 248 4.75 -19.22 -11.61
CA TYR A 248 3.47 -19.93 -11.67
C TYR A 248 3.11 -20.37 -13.09
N GLY A 249 3.98 -20.15 -14.06
CA GLY A 249 3.82 -20.50 -15.45
C GLY A 249 3.06 -19.45 -16.26
N ASP A 250 3.21 -19.54 -17.59
CA ASP A 250 2.67 -18.55 -18.55
C ASP A 250 1.15 -18.36 -18.46
N LYS A 251 0.43 -19.38 -18.00
CA LYS A 251 -1.04 -19.35 -17.87
C LYS A 251 -1.53 -18.80 -16.53
N VAL A 252 -0.64 -18.28 -15.66
CA VAL A 252 -1.05 -17.69 -14.39
C VAL A 252 -2.08 -16.59 -14.59
N PHE A 253 -3.14 -16.63 -13.79
CA PHE A 253 -4.21 -15.64 -13.81
C PHE A 253 -4.06 -14.67 -12.64
N THR A 254 -3.92 -13.40 -12.96
CA THR A 254 -3.66 -12.33 -11.99
C THR A 254 -4.83 -11.34 -11.96
N PRO A 255 -5.99 -11.72 -11.40
CA PRO A 255 -7.15 -10.82 -11.35
C PRO A 255 -6.86 -9.66 -10.40
N LEU A 256 -7.02 -8.43 -10.91
CA LEU A 256 -7.02 -7.25 -10.07
C LEU A 256 -8.33 -7.19 -9.29
N VAL A 257 -8.23 -7.26 -7.97
CA VAL A 257 -9.38 -7.17 -7.07
C VAL A 257 -9.44 -5.76 -6.51
N SER A 258 -10.46 -5.02 -6.91
CA SER A 258 -10.74 -3.66 -6.41
C SER A 258 -11.90 -3.67 -5.42
N ALA A 259 -12.02 -2.62 -4.63
CA ALA A 259 -13.22 -2.37 -3.83
C ALA A 259 -14.47 -2.39 -4.71
N ASP A 260 -15.57 -2.95 -4.21
CA ASP A 260 -16.84 -3.01 -4.94
C ASP A 260 -17.25 -1.60 -5.40
N ARG A 261 -17.16 -1.38 -6.68
CA ARG A 261 -18.05 -0.43 -7.32
C ARG A 261 -19.39 -1.16 -7.36
N GLY A 262 -20.36 -0.72 -6.55
CA GLY A 262 -21.69 -1.33 -6.48
C GLY A 262 -22.23 -1.67 -7.86
N LEU A 263 -23.14 -2.64 -7.94
CA LEU A 263 -23.68 -3.28 -9.16
C LEU A 263 -24.12 -2.29 -10.27
N LEU A 264 -24.27 -1.03 -9.95
CA LEU A 264 -24.68 0.07 -10.85
C LEU A 264 -23.51 0.94 -11.31
N GLY A 265 -22.23 0.54 -11.14
CA GLY A 265 -21.04 1.18 -11.77
C GLY A 265 -21.06 2.71 -11.96
N ARG A 266 -22.17 3.34 -11.67
CA ARG A 266 -22.43 4.76 -11.58
C ARG A 266 -22.44 5.11 -10.10
N ARG A 267 -21.45 5.89 -9.66
CA ARG A 267 -21.79 6.89 -8.66
C ARG A 267 -22.97 7.67 -9.24
N VAL A 268 -24.18 7.29 -8.88
CA VAL A 268 -25.22 8.30 -8.81
C VAL A 268 -24.61 9.37 -7.92
N PHE A 269 -24.50 10.57 -8.41
CA PHE A 269 -24.08 11.74 -7.69
C PHE A 269 -24.94 11.87 -6.42
N GLY A 270 -24.60 11.12 -5.40
CA GLY A 270 -25.01 11.28 -4.03
C GLY A 270 -23.92 12.05 -3.32
N VAL A 271 -23.56 13.20 -3.86
CA VAL A 271 -22.89 14.24 -3.10
C VAL A 271 -23.97 14.72 -2.16
N SER A 272 -23.86 14.39 -0.88
CA SER A 272 -24.69 15.02 0.14
C SER A 272 -24.49 16.53 0.01
N ARG A 273 -25.56 17.30 0.17
CA ARG A 273 -25.55 18.77 0.00
C ARG A 273 -24.51 19.45 0.91
N ASP A 274 -24.10 18.78 1.98
CA ASP A 274 -23.06 19.23 2.94
C ASP A 274 -21.63 19.11 2.38
N GLU A 275 -21.37 18.24 1.36
CA GLU A 275 -20.04 18.09 0.73
C GLU A 275 -19.77 19.13 -0.36
N LEU A 276 -20.79 19.89 -0.78
CA LEU A 276 -20.68 20.99 -1.76
C LEU A 276 -20.46 22.37 -1.10
N MET A 277 -20.23 22.42 0.21
CA MET A 277 -19.91 23.67 0.89
C MET A 277 -18.54 24.22 0.45
N PRO A 278 -18.36 25.55 0.34
CA PRO A 278 -17.09 26.18 -0.07
C PRO A 278 -15.87 25.79 0.77
N GLY A 279 -16.07 25.30 2.01
CA GLY A 279 -14.99 24.75 2.83
C GLY A 279 -14.43 23.42 2.34
N GLY A 280 -15.19 22.61 1.57
CA GLY A 280 -14.72 21.35 0.98
C GLY A 280 -13.67 21.56 -0.11
N LEU A 281 -13.86 22.55 -0.99
CA LEU A 281 -12.91 22.86 -2.06
C LEU A 281 -11.55 23.33 -1.53
N ALA A 282 -11.53 24.16 -0.49
CA ALA A 282 -10.29 24.60 0.13
C ALA A 282 -9.53 23.44 0.80
N GLY A 283 -10.24 22.55 1.49
CA GLY A 283 -9.68 21.34 2.07
C GLY A 283 -9.12 20.39 1.00
N ASP A 284 -9.85 20.20 -0.10
CA ASP A 284 -9.41 19.39 -1.23
C ASP A 284 -8.16 19.97 -1.94
N MET A 285 -8.08 21.28 -2.09
CA MET A 285 -6.88 21.96 -2.64
C MET A 285 -5.67 21.76 -1.72
N ILE A 286 -5.81 21.95 -0.41
CA ILE A 286 -4.74 21.73 0.56
C ILE A 286 -4.28 20.29 0.53
N SER A 287 -5.19 19.33 0.59
CA SER A 287 -4.86 17.90 0.52
C SER A 287 -4.22 17.49 -0.80
N ALA A 288 -4.61 18.12 -1.92
CA ALA A 288 -3.96 17.90 -3.22
C ALA A 288 -2.53 18.43 -3.22
N LEU A 289 -2.29 19.59 -2.62
CA LEU A 289 -0.95 20.17 -2.46
C LEU A 289 -0.09 19.32 -1.53
N GLU A 290 -0.61 18.86 -0.40
CA GLU A 290 0.09 17.97 0.52
C GLU A 290 0.43 16.63 -0.16
N THR A 291 -0.51 16.05 -0.89
CA THR A 291 -0.29 14.82 -1.67
C THR A 291 0.84 15.04 -2.68
N ARG A 292 0.79 16.15 -3.44
CA ARG A 292 1.83 16.49 -4.41
C ARG A 292 3.18 16.74 -3.73
N ALA A 293 3.20 17.42 -2.58
CA ALA A 293 4.42 17.64 -1.83
C ALA A 293 5.06 16.34 -1.32
N LEU A 294 4.25 15.36 -0.92
CA LEU A 294 4.74 14.05 -0.52
C LEU A 294 5.40 13.30 -1.69
N TRP A 295 4.78 13.31 -2.88
CA TRP A 295 5.36 12.69 -4.07
C TRP A 295 6.58 13.45 -4.58
N ALA A 296 6.54 14.78 -4.60
CA ALA A 296 7.64 15.63 -5.04
C ALA A 296 8.93 15.42 -4.21
N ARG A 297 8.83 14.97 -2.95
CA ARG A 297 10.01 14.61 -2.12
C ARG A 297 10.85 13.50 -2.73
N TYR A 298 10.26 12.68 -3.60
CA TYR A 298 10.91 11.56 -4.27
C TYR A 298 11.16 11.83 -5.76
N GLY A 299 10.87 13.06 -6.24
CA GLY A 299 10.99 13.41 -7.65
C GLY A 299 9.87 12.83 -8.52
N LEU A 300 8.73 12.47 -7.93
CA LEU A 300 7.58 11.83 -8.58
C LEU A 300 6.34 12.74 -8.64
#